data_04485142e51e32d3144d6a8373edb6f1
#
_entry.id   04485142e51e32d3144d6a8373edb6f1
#
_cell.length_a   1.000
_cell.length_b   1.000
_cell.length_c   1.000
_cell.angle_alpha   90.00
_cell.angle_beta   90.00
_cell.angle_gamma   90.00
#
_symmetry.space_group_name_H-M   'P 1'
#
loop_
_entity.id
_entity.type
_entity.pdbx_description
1 polymer ?
#
loop_
_entity_poly.entity_id
_entity_poly.type
_entity_poly.pdbx_seq_one_letter_code
_entity_poly.pdbx_strand_id
1 'polypeptide(L)'
;RIYLSLSDAIAVAVEKNLDIASVRYDSLLAGQNLRRAESGGLTPGVPQTDTPGPASAGPASTITASSVGVSANSGSGLSQLGPTVPALDPVITGSLSWGHTSAPQTNFLQAGGLSSLTTSATQNSVDVSKNFITGGAAILTLSNALIVQNAGQNALGLNPSRQATLDLTIFQPLLQGFSPAVNKRYIRIAKNDLKVADLVFQEQLIATVSNVIGLYWN
;
A
#
# COMPACT_ATOMS: atom_id res chain seq x y z
N ARG A 1 49.69 -30.04 -18.18
CA ARG A 1 49.17 -30.36 -16.84
C ARG A 1 49.08 -29.05 -16.07
N ILE A 2 47.89 -28.72 -15.57
CA ILE A 2 47.68 -27.55 -14.73
C ILE A 2 47.84 -28.05 -13.29
N TYR A 3 48.79 -27.52 -12.56
CA TYR A 3 48.92 -27.76 -11.13
C TYR A 3 48.09 -26.72 -10.40
N LEU A 4 47.00 -27.16 -9.79
CA LEU A 4 46.08 -26.30 -9.04
C LEU A 4 46.31 -26.56 -7.55
N SER A 5 46.55 -25.53 -6.76
CA SER A 5 46.57 -25.70 -5.30
C SER A 5 45.15 -25.86 -4.76
N LEU A 6 45.03 -26.52 -3.59
CA LEU A 6 43.71 -26.70 -2.97
C LEU A 6 43.00 -25.31 -2.70
N SER A 7 43.77 -24.33 -2.30
CA SER A 7 43.25 -22.99 -2.10
C SER A 7 42.70 -22.34 -3.38
N ASP A 8 43.44 -22.51 -4.49
CA ASP A 8 43.03 -22.00 -5.79
C ASP A 8 41.81 -22.76 -6.32
N ALA A 9 41.77 -24.09 -6.11
CA ALA A 9 40.59 -24.89 -6.46
C ALA A 9 39.32 -24.43 -5.71
N ILE A 10 39.44 -24.20 -4.42
CA ILE A 10 38.31 -23.67 -3.60
C ILE A 10 37.92 -22.28 -4.08
N ALA A 11 38.88 -21.36 -4.31
CA ALA A 11 38.58 -19.98 -4.75
C ALA A 11 37.84 -19.99 -6.08
N VAL A 12 38.31 -20.75 -7.06
CA VAL A 12 37.65 -20.87 -8.37
C VAL A 12 36.29 -21.51 -8.26
N ALA A 13 36.14 -22.58 -7.43
CA ALA A 13 34.85 -23.22 -7.22
C ALA A 13 33.82 -22.28 -6.58
N VAL A 14 34.19 -21.51 -5.58
CA VAL A 14 33.29 -20.55 -4.92
C VAL A 14 32.93 -19.40 -5.87
N GLU A 15 33.92 -18.94 -6.67
CA GLU A 15 33.67 -17.81 -7.60
C GLU A 15 32.78 -18.23 -8.81
N LYS A 16 32.96 -19.42 -9.31
CA LYS A 16 32.33 -19.90 -10.55
C LYS A 16 31.08 -20.77 -10.32
N ASN A 17 30.74 -21.08 -9.07
CA ASN A 17 29.60 -21.92 -8.77
C ASN A 17 28.29 -21.11 -8.94
N LEU A 18 27.45 -21.60 -9.84
CA LEU A 18 26.15 -20.98 -10.14
C LEU A 18 25.15 -21.09 -8.96
N ASP A 19 25.24 -22.18 -8.18
CA ASP A 19 24.36 -22.39 -7.03
C ASP A 19 24.66 -21.38 -5.93
N ILE A 20 25.94 -21.09 -5.65
CA ILE A 20 26.34 -20.03 -4.72
C ILE A 20 25.87 -18.67 -5.21
N ALA A 21 26.02 -18.39 -6.51
CA ALA A 21 25.53 -17.15 -7.09
C ALA A 21 24.00 -17.00 -6.95
N SER A 22 23.24 -18.08 -7.17
CA SER A 22 21.79 -18.10 -7.00
C SER A 22 21.38 -17.80 -5.56
N VAL A 23 21.91 -18.54 -4.59
CA VAL A 23 21.56 -18.38 -3.15
C VAL A 23 21.98 -17.00 -2.60
N ARG A 24 23.03 -16.41 -3.18
CA ARG A 24 23.41 -15.03 -2.84
C ARG A 24 22.31 -14.02 -3.24
N TYR A 25 21.63 -14.22 -4.36
CA TYR A 25 20.50 -13.39 -4.75
C TYR A 25 19.28 -13.59 -3.84
N ASP A 26 19.09 -14.79 -3.30
CA ASP A 26 17.99 -15.04 -2.36
C ASP A 26 18.13 -14.22 -1.06
N SER A 27 19.35 -14.09 -0.53
CA SER A 27 19.62 -13.19 0.61
C SER A 27 19.31 -11.71 0.26
N LEU A 28 19.69 -11.25 -0.93
CA LEU A 28 19.37 -9.90 -1.39
C LEU A 28 17.86 -9.68 -1.55
N LEU A 29 17.14 -10.68 -2.09
CA LEU A 29 15.68 -10.65 -2.23
C LEU A 29 14.99 -10.61 -0.87
N ALA A 30 15.46 -11.42 0.09
CA ALA A 30 14.96 -11.40 1.47
C ALA A 30 15.15 -10.01 2.11
N GLY A 31 16.27 -9.34 1.87
CA GLY A 31 16.53 -7.97 2.30
C GLY A 31 15.55 -6.95 1.70
N GLN A 32 15.20 -7.08 0.42
CA GLN A 32 14.20 -6.23 -0.22
C GLN A 32 12.78 -6.51 0.32
N ASN A 33 12.45 -7.78 0.57
CA ASN A 33 11.19 -8.16 1.18
C ASN A 33 11.04 -7.59 2.60
N LEU A 34 12.12 -7.54 3.38
CA LEU A 34 12.14 -6.89 4.68
C LEU A 34 11.82 -5.39 4.56
N ARG A 35 12.48 -4.67 3.66
CA ARG A 35 12.21 -3.24 3.41
C ARG A 35 10.76 -3.01 2.99
N ARG A 36 10.23 -3.89 2.13
CA ARG A 36 8.82 -3.85 1.72
C ARG A 36 7.87 -4.08 2.89
N ALA A 37 8.18 -5.03 3.78
CA ALA A 37 7.40 -5.27 4.98
C ALA A 37 7.48 -4.10 5.99
N GLU A 38 8.62 -3.42 6.10
CA GLU A 38 8.80 -2.23 6.94
C GLU A 38 7.99 -1.04 6.46
N SER A 39 7.80 -0.89 5.15
CA SER A 39 6.91 0.11 4.57
C SER A 39 5.42 -0.27 4.67
N GLY A 40 5.09 -1.47 5.12
CA GLY A 40 3.72 -1.98 5.23
C GLY A 40 3.22 -2.66 3.97
N GLY A 41 4.10 -2.88 2.98
CA GLY A 41 3.81 -3.71 1.83
C GLY A 41 3.73 -5.18 2.21
N LEU A 42 2.85 -5.93 1.53
CA LEU A 42 2.74 -7.37 1.73
C LEU A 42 3.95 -8.10 1.14
N THR A 43 4.42 -9.12 1.87
CA THR A 43 5.43 -10.02 1.36
C THR A 43 4.85 -10.89 0.23
N PRO A 44 5.62 -11.20 -0.84
CA PRO A 44 5.17 -12.09 -1.90
C PRO A 44 4.70 -13.44 -1.33
N GLY A 45 3.57 -13.94 -1.81
CA GLY A 45 3.01 -15.22 -1.37
C GLY A 45 2.04 -15.15 -0.18
N VAL A 46 1.84 -13.98 0.43
CA VAL A 46 0.76 -13.79 1.42
C VAL A 46 -0.51 -13.34 0.69
N PRO A 47 -1.57 -14.16 0.68
CA PRO A 47 -2.81 -13.77 0.03
C PRO A 47 -3.44 -12.58 0.79
N GLN A 48 -3.72 -11.52 0.06
CA GLN A 48 -4.45 -10.36 0.57
C GLN A 48 -5.94 -10.59 0.30
N THR A 49 -6.58 -11.34 1.17
CA THR A 49 -8.03 -11.42 1.18
C THR A 49 -8.57 -10.64 2.36
N ASP A 50 -9.19 -9.53 2.09
CA ASP A 50 -10.07 -8.87 3.03
C ASP A 50 -11.29 -9.78 3.22
N THR A 51 -11.26 -10.62 4.26
CA THR A 51 -12.47 -11.30 4.69
C THR A 51 -13.29 -10.25 5.46
N PRO A 52 -14.48 -9.86 4.99
CA PRO A 52 -15.35 -9.02 5.79
C PRO A 52 -15.53 -9.69 7.14
N GLY A 53 -15.22 -8.97 8.21
CA GLY A 53 -15.50 -9.45 9.57
C GLY A 53 -16.98 -9.73 9.74
N PRO A 54 -17.40 -10.53 10.73
CA PRO A 54 -18.81 -10.80 10.99
C PRO A 54 -19.55 -9.46 11.11
N ALA A 55 -20.77 -9.40 10.57
CA ALA A 55 -21.60 -8.18 10.51
C ALA A 55 -21.89 -7.52 11.87
N SER A 56 -21.53 -8.19 12.97
CA SER A 56 -21.57 -7.67 14.34
C SER A 56 -20.39 -6.75 14.71
N ALA A 57 -19.33 -6.71 13.91
CA ALA A 57 -18.30 -5.69 14.09
C ALA A 57 -18.88 -4.35 13.60
N GLY A 58 -19.11 -3.44 14.52
CA GLY A 58 -19.80 -2.17 14.31
C GLY A 58 -19.23 -1.30 13.16
N PRO A 59 -19.74 -0.08 12.97
CA PRO A 59 -19.55 0.75 11.77
C PRO A 59 -18.12 1.10 11.38
N ALA A 60 -17.12 0.65 12.17
CA ALA A 60 -15.70 0.75 11.81
C ALA A 60 -15.30 -0.09 10.57
N SER A 61 -16.17 -0.99 10.12
CA SER A 61 -15.90 -1.80 8.90
C SER A 61 -16.17 -1.07 7.59
N THR A 62 -16.76 0.13 7.63
CA THR A 62 -17.11 0.92 6.44
C THR A 62 -16.09 1.98 6.05
N ILE A 63 -14.99 2.14 6.82
CA ILE A 63 -13.79 2.81 6.28
C ILE A 63 -13.03 1.78 5.45
N THR A 64 -13.74 1.18 4.53
CA THR A 64 -13.14 0.39 3.47
C THR A 64 -12.35 1.33 2.58
N ALA A 65 -11.17 0.89 2.21
CA ALA A 65 -10.29 1.44 1.19
C ALA A 65 -10.96 1.68 -0.18
N SER A 66 -12.26 1.87 -0.24
CA SER A 66 -13.00 2.21 -1.48
C SER A 66 -12.78 3.66 -1.93
N SER A 67 -12.13 4.49 -1.13
CA SER A 67 -11.70 5.83 -1.56
C SER A 67 -10.28 5.85 -2.16
N VAL A 68 -9.50 4.80 -1.98
CA VAL A 68 -8.22 4.63 -2.67
C VAL A 68 -8.44 3.56 -3.72
N GLY A 69 -8.50 3.93 -4.99
CA GLY A 69 -8.81 3.08 -6.15
C GLY A 69 -7.90 1.85 -6.35
N VAL A 70 -7.81 1.02 -5.35
CA VAL A 70 -7.22 -0.31 -5.44
C VAL A 70 -8.35 -1.27 -5.72
N SER A 71 -8.55 -1.60 -7.00
CA SER A 71 -9.43 -2.69 -7.42
C SER A 71 -9.04 -3.97 -6.68
N ALA A 72 -9.83 -4.35 -5.69
CA ALA A 72 -9.73 -5.67 -5.08
C ALA A 72 -10.11 -6.70 -6.15
N ASN A 73 -9.10 -7.36 -6.69
CA ASN A 73 -9.31 -8.48 -7.60
C ASN A 73 -9.84 -9.65 -6.74
N SER A 74 -11.11 -9.95 -6.85
CA SER A 74 -11.80 -11.02 -6.14
C SER A 74 -11.36 -12.38 -6.66
N GLY A 75 -10.19 -12.83 -6.24
CA GLY A 75 -9.77 -14.23 -6.32
C GLY A 75 -10.14 -14.92 -5.01
N SER A 76 -10.81 -16.05 -5.08
CA SER A 76 -11.11 -16.92 -3.94
C SER A 76 -9.82 -17.36 -3.25
N GLY A 77 -9.34 -16.56 -2.30
CA GLY A 77 -8.16 -16.83 -1.50
C GLY A 77 -8.52 -17.24 -0.09
N LEU A 78 -7.68 -18.02 0.52
CA LEU A 78 -7.76 -18.43 1.91
C LEU A 78 -7.92 -17.20 2.82
N SER A 79 -8.93 -17.23 3.69
CA SER A 79 -9.19 -16.15 4.64
C SER A 79 -7.97 -15.92 5.53
N GLN A 80 -7.48 -14.70 5.55
CA GLN A 80 -6.40 -14.29 6.42
C GLN A 80 -6.87 -14.36 7.87
N LEU A 81 -6.32 -15.29 8.66
CA LEU A 81 -6.61 -15.34 10.10
C LEU A 81 -5.96 -14.13 10.78
N GLY A 82 -6.77 -13.19 11.18
CA GLY A 82 -6.34 -12.03 11.99
C GLY A 82 -6.66 -10.67 11.36
N PRO A 83 -6.41 -9.59 12.08
CA PRO A 83 -6.64 -8.24 11.59
C PRO A 83 -5.77 -7.93 10.37
N THR A 84 -6.30 -7.16 9.43
CA THR A 84 -5.56 -6.67 8.26
C THR A 84 -4.31 -5.92 8.69
N VAL A 85 -3.23 -6.07 7.93
CA VAL A 85 -1.99 -5.33 8.20
C VAL A 85 -2.14 -3.93 7.62
N PRO A 86 -2.01 -2.87 8.43
CA PRO A 86 -2.06 -1.52 7.90
C PRO A 86 -0.84 -1.26 7.00
N ALA A 87 -1.07 -0.70 5.82
CA ALA A 87 0.02 -0.11 5.03
C ALA A 87 0.58 1.08 5.80
N LEU A 88 1.86 1.03 6.16
CA LEU A 88 2.49 2.05 7.01
C LEU A 88 2.97 3.27 6.23
N ASP A 89 3.03 3.17 4.91
CA ASP A 89 3.42 4.28 4.06
C ASP A 89 2.34 5.37 4.02
N PRO A 90 2.73 6.65 4.08
CA PRO A 90 1.80 7.73 3.83
C PRO A 90 1.37 7.71 2.36
N VAL A 91 0.08 7.86 2.13
CA VAL A 91 -0.49 7.94 0.78
C VAL A 91 -1.06 9.33 0.58
N ILE A 92 -0.68 9.96 -0.53
CA ILE A 92 -1.23 11.25 -0.96
C ILE A 92 -2.03 10.98 -2.22
N THR A 93 -3.32 11.31 -2.19
CA THR A 93 -4.20 11.23 -3.36
C THR A 93 -4.74 12.61 -3.68
N GLY A 94 -4.79 12.94 -4.95
CA GLY A 94 -5.35 14.19 -5.44
C GLY A 94 -6.39 13.93 -6.51
N SER A 95 -7.49 14.67 -6.48
CA SER A 95 -8.48 14.66 -7.54
C SER A 95 -8.77 16.08 -8.01
N LEU A 96 -8.93 16.23 -9.32
CA LEU A 96 -9.38 17.46 -9.95
C LEU A 96 -10.51 17.10 -10.91
N SER A 97 -11.66 17.70 -10.72
CA SER A 97 -12.80 17.54 -11.61
C SER A 97 -13.30 18.90 -12.08
N TRP A 98 -13.68 18.97 -13.32
CA TRP A 98 -14.35 20.11 -13.93
C TRP A 98 -15.60 19.61 -14.64
N GLY A 99 -16.72 20.26 -14.36
CA GLY A 99 -18.00 19.94 -14.94
C GLY A 99 -18.70 21.20 -15.47
N HIS A 100 -19.35 21.08 -16.60
CA HIS A 100 -20.20 22.11 -17.18
C HIS A 100 -21.55 21.48 -17.55
N THR A 101 -22.62 21.98 -16.94
CA THR A 101 -23.96 21.48 -17.16
C THR A 101 -24.87 22.62 -17.58
N SER A 102 -25.77 22.36 -18.54
CA SER A 102 -26.83 23.27 -18.94
C SER A 102 -28.16 22.52 -18.84
N ALA A 103 -29.03 23.01 -17.98
CA ALA A 103 -30.36 22.44 -17.73
C ALA A 103 -31.44 23.42 -18.19
N PRO A 104 -32.32 23.03 -19.13
CA PRO A 104 -33.46 23.89 -19.51
C PRO A 104 -34.39 24.08 -18.30
N GLN A 105 -34.87 25.30 -18.15
CA GLN A 105 -35.77 25.67 -17.05
C GLN A 105 -37.21 25.66 -17.49
N THR A 106 -38.03 24.86 -16.82
CA THR A 106 -39.47 24.77 -17.11
C THR A 106 -40.26 25.92 -16.47
N ASN A 107 -39.70 26.59 -15.47
CA ASN A 107 -40.35 27.67 -14.71
C ASN A 107 -39.55 28.96 -14.84
N PHE A 108 -39.85 29.73 -15.90
CA PHE A 108 -39.15 30.94 -16.27
C PHE A 108 -39.15 32.03 -15.17
N LEU A 109 -40.23 32.13 -14.41
CA LEU A 109 -40.36 33.12 -13.34
C LEU A 109 -39.50 32.78 -12.12
N GLN A 110 -39.38 31.47 -11.76
CA GLN A 110 -38.52 31.03 -10.67
C GLN A 110 -37.04 31.05 -11.06
N ALA A 111 -36.74 30.91 -12.33
CA ALA A 111 -35.38 30.93 -12.85
C ALA A 111 -34.85 32.35 -13.11
N GLY A 112 -35.52 33.39 -12.65
CA GLY A 112 -35.10 34.80 -12.85
C GLY A 112 -35.06 35.22 -14.31
N GLY A 113 -35.94 34.65 -15.15
CA GLY A 113 -36.03 35.01 -16.58
C GLY A 113 -35.10 34.21 -17.49
N LEU A 114 -34.41 33.19 -16.97
CA LEU A 114 -33.48 32.36 -17.75
C LEU A 114 -34.18 31.16 -18.40
N SER A 115 -33.95 30.92 -19.67
CA SER A 115 -34.43 29.75 -20.38
C SER A 115 -33.64 28.47 -20.05
N SER A 116 -32.39 28.63 -19.64
CA SER A 116 -31.51 27.54 -19.21
C SER A 116 -30.60 27.98 -18.07
N LEU A 117 -30.43 27.12 -17.09
CA LEU A 117 -29.44 27.29 -16.02
C LEU A 117 -28.13 26.57 -16.42
N THR A 118 -27.10 27.35 -16.56
CA THR A 118 -25.75 26.86 -16.85
C THR A 118 -24.92 26.91 -15.58
N THR A 119 -24.35 25.77 -15.19
CA THR A 119 -23.51 25.67 -14.02
C THR A 119 -22.13 25.12 -14.43
N SER A 120 -21.08 25.84 -14.10
CA SER A 120 -19.70 25.37 -14.18
C SER A 120 -19.20 25.09 -12.77
N ALA A 121 -18.78 23.87 -12.52
CA ALA A 121 -18.25 23.45 -11.22
C ALA A 121 -16.83 22.95 -11.39
N THR A 122 -15.91 23.47 -10.59
CA THR A 122 -14.56 22.95 -10.46
C THR A 122 -14.37 22.47 -9.04
N GLN A 123 -13.98 21.22 -8.89
CA GLN A 123 -13.71 20.61 -7.58
C GLN A 123 -12.30 20.05 -7.59
N ASN A 124 -11.57 20.30 -6.54
CA ASN A 124 -10.28 19.71 -6.28
C ASN A 124 -10.22 19.22 -4.84
N SER A 125 -9.65 18.04 -4.64
CA SER A 125 -9.34 17.53 -3.30
C SER A 125 -7.93 16.98 -3.25
N VAL A 126 -7.32 17.10 -2.09
CA VAL A 126 -6.05 16.46 -1.75
C VAL A 126 -6.25 15.77 -0.41
N ASP A 127 -6.02 14.48 -0.42
CA ASP A 127 -6.15 13.62 0.76
C ASP A 127 -4.77 13.07 1.12
N VAL A 128 -4.37 13.23 2.37
CA VAL A 128 -3.15 12.64 2.93
C VAL A 128 -3.57 11.65 4.00
N SER A 129 -3.29 10.38 3.78
CA SER A 129 -3.61 9.32 4.73
C SER A 129 -2.34 8.67 5.27
N LYS A 130 -2.32 8.38 6.57
CA LYS A 130 -1.22 7.71 7.27
C LYS A 130 -1.77 6.72 8.27
N ASN A 131 -1.37 5.46 8.16
CA ASN A 131 -1.64 4.45 9.18
C ASN A 131 -0.47 4.35 10.16
N PHE A 132 -0.78 4.05 11.41
CA PHE A 132 0.19 3.92 12.49
C PHE A 132 0.38 2.45 12.89
N ILE A 133 1.55 2.16 13.43
CA ILE A 133 1.90 0.84 13.97
C ILE A 133 0.94 0.41 15.10
N THR A 134 0.32 1.38 15.76
CA THR A 134 -0.72 1.13 16.79
C THR A 134 -2.05 0.64 16.20
N GLY A 135 -2.17 0.53 14.87
CA GLY A 135 -3.41 0.18 14.19
C GLY A 135 -4.34 1.37 13.97
N GLY A 136 -3.96 2.57 14.39
CA GLY A 136 -4.69 3.80 14.12
C GLY A 136 -4.40 4.36 12.74
N ALA A 137 -5.22 5.33 12.32
CA ALA A 137 -5.06 6.06 11.07
C ALA A 137 -5.34 7.56 11.28
N ALA A 138 -4.65 8.39 10.51
CA ALA A 138 -4.96 9.81 10.37
C ALA A 138 -5.19 10.12 8.89
N ILE A 139 -6.23 10.87 8.61
CA ILE A 139 -6.60 11.32 7.27
C ILE A 139 -6.77 12.82 7.32
N LEU A 140 -6.04 13.54 6.49
CA LEU A 140 -6.16 14.96 6.28
C LEU A 140 -6.71 15.19 4.88
N THR A 141 -7.90 15.79 4.78
CA THR A 141 -8.57 16.11 3.53
C THR A 141 -8.66 17.61 3.36
N LEU A 142 -8.09 18.12 2.29
CA LEU A 142 -8.30 19.49 1.82
C LEU A 142 -9.17 19.43 0.57
N SER A 143 -10.35 20.01 0.62
CA SER A 143 -11.23 20.10 -0.54
C SER A 143 -11.59 21.56 -0.85
N ASN A 144 -11.70 21.86 -2.14
CA ASN A 144 -12.11 23.17 -2.62
C ASN A 144 -13.08 22.98 -3.79
N ALA A 145 -14.19 23.69 -3.73
CA ALA A 145 -15.21 23.73 -4.79
C ALA A 145 -15.44 25.18 -5.23
N LEU A 146 -15.44 25.38 -6.53
CA LEU A 146 -15.82 26.62 -7.19
C LEU A 146 -17.02 26.34 -8.07
N ILE A 147 -18.11 27.04 -7.83
CA ILE A 147 -19.33 26.93 -8.62
C ILE A 147 -19.65 28.30 -9.21
N VAL A 148 -19.80 28.33 -10.52
CA VAL A 148 -20.19 29.53 -11.27
C VAL A 148 -21.48 29.22 -12.03
N GLN A 149 -22.48 30.08 -11.90
CA GLN A 149 -23.77 29.91 -12.56
C GLN A 149 -24.07 31.13 -13.42
N ASN A 150 -24.86 30.98 -14.47
CA ASN A 150 -25.36 32.10 -15.28
C ASN A 150 -26.53 32.83 -14.59
N ALA A 151 -27.09 32.24 -13.52
CA ALA A 151 -28.08 32.91 -12.67
C ALA A 151 -27.39 34.00 -11.85
N GLY A 152 -27.99 35.17 -11.74
CA GLY A 152 -27.41 36.30 -11.01
C GLY A 152 -27.17 36.05 -9.53
N GLN A 153 -27.95 35.14 -8.93
CA GLN A 153 -27.81 34.70 -7.55
C GLN A 153 -28.19 33.23 -7.43
N ASN A 154 -27.34 32.44 -6.77
CA ASN A 154 -27.69 31.09 -6.33
C ASN A 154 -28.58 31.18 -5.06
N ALA A 155 -29.03 30.02 -4.56
CA ALA A 155 -29.86 29.96 -3.34
C ALA A 155 -29.24 30.63 -2.10
N LEU A 156 -27.91 30.85 -2.10
CA LEU A 156 -27.16 31.52 -1.04
C LEU A 156 -26.80 32.98 -1.38
N GLY A 157 -27.21 33.50 -2.55
CA GLY A 157 -26.93 34.88 -2.98
C GLY A 157 -25.47 35.11 -3.45
N LEU A 158 -24.67 34.08 -3.59
CA LEU A 158 -23.24 34.16 -3.97
C LEU A 158 -23.01 33.54 -5.33
N ASN A 159 -22.48 34.32 -6.27
CA ASN A 159 -22.03 33.82 -7.57
C ASN A 159 -20.84 34.65 -8.06
N PRO A 160 -19.65 34.07 -8.19
CA PRO A 160 -19.27 32.68 -7.97
C PRO A 160 -19.28 32.28 -6.49
N SER A 161 -19.65 31.02 -6.22
CA SER A 161 -19.57 30.42 -4.89
C SER A 161 -18.26 29.63 -4.76
N ARG A 162 -17.51 29.92 -3.69
CA ARG A 162 -16.30 29.17 -3.35
C ARG A 162 -16.44 28.59 -1.96
N GLN A 163 -16.15 27.29 -1.85
CA GLN A 163 -16.14 26.58 -0.57
C GLN A 163 -14.81 25.83 -0.44
N ALA A 164 -14.09 26.10 0.64
CA ALA A 164 -12.89 25.36 0.99
C ALA A 164 -13.10 24.73 2.36
N THR A 165 -12.76 23.43 2.49
CA THR A 165 -12.83 22.71 3.76
C THR A 165 -11.53 22.00 4.01
N LEU A 166 -11.07 22.02 5.25
CA LEU A 166 -9.97 21.24 5.76
C LEU A 166 -10.51 20.35 6.88
N ASP A 167 -10.40 19.05 6.68
CA ASP A 167 -10.87 18.05 7.63
C ASP A 167 -9.68 17.18 8.09
N LEU A 168 -9.58 16.98 9.39
CA LEU A 168 -8.61 16.05 9.99
C LEU A 168 -9.34 15.00 10.79
N THR A 169 -9.34 13.80 10.28
CA THR A 169 -9.93 12.64 10.95
C THR A 169 -8.82 11.74 11.52
N ILE A 170 -8.90 11.46 12.82
CA ILE A 170 -7.98 10.53 13.51
C ILE A 170 -8.81 9.38 14.07
N PHE A 171 -8.44 8.16 13.71
CA PHE A 171 -9.05 6.94 14.21
C PHE A 171 -8.01 6.11 14.96
N GLN A 172 -8.35 5.64 16.17
CA GLN A 172 -7.48 4.77 16.95
C GLN A 172 -8.32 3.65 17.61
N PRO A 173 -8.14 2.37 17.18
CA PRO A 173 -8.73 1.25 17.87
C PRO A 173 -8.10 1.08 19.25
N LEU A 174 -8.89 0.77 20.27
CA LEU A 174 -8.41 0.62 21.65
C LEU A 174 -8.22 -0.84 22.07
N LEU A 175 -8.91 -1.76 21.43
CA LEU A 175 -8.89 -3.19 21.77
C LEU A 175 -8.38 -4.04 20.59
N GLN A 176 -9.25 -4.39 19.66
CA GLN A 176 -8.89 -5.19 18.49
C GLN A 176 -8.02 -4.37 17.52
N GLY A 177 -6.81 -4.87 17.23
CA GLY A 177 -5.88 -4.19 16.32
C GLY A 177 -4.94 -3.17 16.99
N PHE A 178 -5.08 -2.88 18.28
CA PHE A 178 -4.22 -1.93 19.02
C PHE A 178 -2.87 -2.52 19.41
N SER A 179 -2.35 -3.55 18.88
CA SER A 179 -1.06 -4.07 19.31
C SER A 179 0.04 -3.84 18.28
N PRO A 180 1.10 -3.09 18.60
CA PRO A 180 2.30 -3.00 17.75
C PRO A 180 2.91 -4.37 17.46
N ALA A 181 2.76 -5.33 18.39
CA ALA A 181 3.25 -6.69 18.21
C ALA A 181 2.52 -7.43 17.09
N VAL A 182 1.20 -7.25 16.99
CA VAL A 182 0.35 -7.85 15.96
C VAL A 182 0.59 -7.14 14.60
N ASN A 183 0.64 -5.82 14.61
CA ASN A 183 0.79 -5.03 13.39
C ASN A 183 2.19 -5.16 12.78
N LYS A 184 3.21 -5.49 13.57
CA LYS A 184 4.59 -5.76 13.13
C LYS A 184 4.88 -7.24 12.82
N ARG A 185 3.87 -8.13 12.85
CA ARG A 185 4.10 -9.57 12.68
C ARG A 185 4.84 -9.91 11.38
N TYR A 186 4.49 -9.28 10.28
CA TYR A 186 5.14 -9.53 8.99
C TYR A 186 6.56 -8.98 8.91
N ILE A 187 6.84 -7.87 9.58
CA ILE A 187 8.22 -7.36 9.72
C ILE A 187 9.08 -8.37 10.48
N ARG A 188 8.53 -9.00 11.52
CA ARG A 188 9.26 -10.05 12.28
C ARG A 188 9.48 -11.30 11.43
N ILE A 189 8.48 -11.72 10.66
CA ILE A 189 8.59 -12.84 9.73
C ILE A 189 9.68 -12.53 8.71
N ALA A 190 9.61 -11.40 8.01
CA ALA A 190 10.61 -11.01 7.01
C ALA A 190 12.03 -10.89 7.59
N LYS A 191 12.18 -10.46 8.86
CA LYS A 191 13.48 -10.48 9.56
C LYS A 191 14.01 -11.88 9.81
N ASN A 192 13.13 -12.81 10.14
CA ASN A 192 13.52 -14.21 10.31
C ASN A 192 13.88 -14.84 8.97
N ASP A 193 13.09 -14.57 7.93
CA ASP A 193 13.35 -15.06 6.56
C ASP A 193 14.70 -14.58 6.04
N LEU A 194 15.07 -13.32 6.31
CA LEU A 194 16.42 -12.82 5.98
C LEU A 194 17.51 -13.62 6.70
N LYS A 195 17.35 -13.89 8.00
CA LYS A 195 18.31 -14.70 8.74
C LYS A 195 18.39 -16.13 8.19
N VAL A 196 17.27 -16.72 7.83
CA VAL A 196 17.22 -18.05 7.23
C VAL A 196 17.95 -18.05 5.88
N ALA A 197 17.71 -17.04 5.04
CA ALA A 197 18.41 -16.92 3.76
C ALA A 197 19.93 -16.80 3.93
N ASP A 198 20.40 -16.04 4.92
CA ASP A 198 21.83 -15.93 5.23
C ASP A 198 22.43 -17.24 5.73
N LEU A 199 21.68 -18.01 6.54
CA LEU A 199 22.13 -19.34 6.99
C LEU A 199 22.17 -20.37 5.85
N VAL A 200 21.17 -20.36 4.97
CA VAL A 200 21.14 -21.21 3.77
C VAL A 200 22.32 -20.91 2.85
N PHE A 201 22.66 -19.62 2.69
CA PHE A 201 23.86 -19.22 1.94
C PHE A 201 25.13 -19.79 2.57
N GLN A 202 25.29 -19.72 3.91
CA GLN A 202 26.44 -20.30 4.60
C GLN A 202 26.48 -21.83 4.45
N GLU A 203 25.35 -22.49 4.57
CA GLU A 203 25.23 -23.95 4.36
C GLU A 203 25.69 -24.37 2.96
N GLN A 204 25.20 -23.66 1.92
CA GLN A 204 25.56 -23.92 0.54
C GLN A 204 27.07 -23.71 0.30
N LEU A 205 27.65 -22.68 0.91
CA LEU A 205 29.07 -22.41 0.82
C LEU A 205 29.90 -23.54 1.46
N ILE A 206 29.53 -23.99 2.65
CA ILE A 206 30.20 -25.11 3.34
C ILE A 206 30.08 -26.41 2.53
N ALA A 207 28.88 -26.69 2.01
CA ALA A 207 28.65 -27.89 1.19
C ALA A 207 29.55 -27.88 -0.08
N THR A 208 29.62 -26.72 -0.75
CA THR A 208 30.47 -26.61 -1.95
C THR A 208 31.94 -26.79 -1.63
N VAL A 209 32.43 -26.14 -0.56
CA VAL A 209 33.83 -26.30 -0.12
C VAL A 209 34.15 -27.77 0.24
N SER A 210 33.24 -28.42 1.00
CA SER A 210 33.41 -29.85 1.34
C SER A 210 33.46 -30.74 0.11
N ASN A 211 32.60 -30.51 -0.88
CA ASN A 211 32.58 -31.26 -2.13
C ASN A 211 33.89 -31.05 -2.91
N VAL A 212 34.41 -29.84 -2.99
CA VAL A 212 35.68 -29.53 -3.67
C VAL A 212 36.84 -30.22 -2.98
N ILE A 213 36.91 -30.21 -1.65
CA ILE A 213 37.94 -30.91 -0.88
C ILE A 213 37.85 -32.42 -1.15
N GLY A 214 36.64 -33.01 -1.12
CA GLY A 214 36.44 -34.41 -1.42
C GLY A 214 36.89 -34.80 -2.83
N LEU A 215 36.61 -33.99 -3.84
CA LEU A 215 37.03 -34.20 -5.22
C LEU A 215 38.54 -34.00 -5.44
N TYR A 216 39.17 -33.12 -4.66
CA TYR A 216 40.61 -32.87 -4.77
C TYR A 216 41.46 -34.05 -4.27
N TRP A 217 40.98 -34.80 -3.26
CA TRP A 217 41.67 -35.92 -2.67
C TRP A 217 41.29 -37.28 -3.25
N ASN A 218 40.29 -37.41 -4.12
CA ASN A 218 39.93 -38.59 -4.88
C ASN A 218 40.64 -38.65 -6.24
#